data_78f9f09f39241106430de8b8682bdfbf
#
_entry.id   78f9f09f39241106430de8b8682bdfbf
#
_cell.length_a   1.000
_cell.length_b   1.000
_cell.length_c   1.000
_cell.angle_alpha   90.00
_cell.angle_beta   90.00
_cell.angle_gamma   90.00
#
_symmetry.space_group_name_H-M   'P 1'
#
loop_
_entity.id
_entity.type
_entity.pdbx_description
1 polymer ?
#
loop_
_entity_poly.entity_id
_entity_poly.type
_entity_poly.pdbx_seq_one_letter_code
_entity_poly.pdbx_strand_id
1 'polypeptide(L)'
;TRHAVVTNTSDRAMELERVFSACLDFNTMDYDMVHLYGKWAKERTVTERPLCHGIQSIQSKRGSSSHNHNPFVALKAHGATEENGEVYGVNLIYSGNFSIEAEVDCLNATRLLAGINPTDFTWRLEPNESFTAPEAVMVYTDKGLGEMSRIFHRTYMKHLIKSPWRDVERPVLINSWEAAYFDFDDDKLVAFAHEAAKMGVDMLVMDDGWFGHRESDDSSLGDWYVNEKKLKGGLSSLIERVNAEGLKFGIWYEPEMISPDSDLYRAHPDWCLHVPNRENSPARLQYVLDMTRKDVRDNIFAQMYKVLSENKIDYVKWDFNRNLTEVGSALLPPER
;
A
#
# COMPACT_ATOMS: atom_id res chain seq x y z
N THR A 1 -9.04 -18.62 3.95
CA THR A 1 -7.84 -18.12 3.26
C THR A 1 -7.15 -19.23 2.49
N ARG A 2 -6.43 -18.89 1.45
CA ARG A 2 -5.66 -19.80 0.60
C ARG A 2 -4.39 -19.12 0.10
N HIS A 3 -3.31 -19.87 0.00
CA HIS A 3 -2.10 -19.49 -0.71
C HIS A 3 -1.43 -20.72 -1.32
N ALA A 4 -0.55 -20.51 -2.28
CA ALA A 4 0.27 -21.56 -2.84
C ALA A 4 1.69 -21.49 -2.27
N VAL A 5 2.28 -22.63 -1.97
CA VAL A 5 3.72 -22.76 -1.68
C VAL A 5 4.31 -23.66 -2.76
N VAL A 6 5.28 -23.14 -3.49
CA VAL A 6 5.99 -23.87 -4.53
C VAL A 6 7.38 -24.19 -4.03
N THR A 7 7.72 -25.47 -3.90
CA THR A 7 9.05 -25.94 -3.47
C THR A 7 9.76 -26.62 -4.62
N ASN A 8 11.00 -26.22 -4.91
CA ASN A 8 11.83 -26.89 -5.87
C ASN A 8 12.46 -28.14 -5.24
N THR A 9 11.97 -29.32 -5.59
CA THR A 9 12.49 -30.60 -5.11
C THR A 9 13.48 -31.25 -6.08
N SER A 10 13.84 -30.55 -7.16
CA SER A 10 14.83 -31.04 -8.14
C SER A 10 16.27 -30.69 -7.71
N ASP A 11 17.23 -31.18 -8.45
CA ASP A 11 18.68 -30.92 -8.27
C ASP A 11 19.20 -29.71 -9.05
N ARG A 12 18.32 -28.97 -9.73
CA ARG A 12 18.65 -27.78 -10.53
C ARG A 12 17.70 -26.63 -10.24
N ALA A 13 18.14 -25.41 -10.52
CA ALA A 13 17.30 -24.23 -10.40
C ALA A 13 16.08 -24.27 -11.34
N MET A 14 14.96 -23.71 -10.90
CA MET A 14 13.72 -23.57 -11.65
C MET A 14 13.29 -22.11 -11.64
N GLU A 15 12.63 -21.65 -12.69
CA GLU A 15 12.04 -20.31 -12.77
C GLU A 15 10.52 -20.40 -12.69
N LEU A 16 9.93 -19.55 -11.84
CA LEU A 16 8.49 -19.36 -11.74
C LEU A 16 8.13 -18.09 -12.51
N GLU A 17 7.36 -18.24 -13.57
CA GLU A 17 6.90 -17.14 -14.42
C GLU A 17 5.46 -16.71 -14.06
N ARG A 18 4.70 -17.58 -13.38
CA ARG A 18 3.32 -17.31 -13.00
C ARG A 18 2.93 -18.08 -11.74
N VAL A 19 2.44 -17.36 -10.70
CA VAL A 19 1.96 -17.97 -9.46
C VAL A 19 0.68 -17.29 -9.03
N PHE A 20 -0.44 -18.03 -9.06
CA PHE A 20 -1.71 -17.58 -8.51
C PHE A 20 -1.97 -18.22 -7.14
N SER A 21 -2.50 -17.42 -6.22
CA SER A 21 -2.82 -17.83 -4.85
C SER A 21 -4.15 -18.58 -4.77
N ALA A 22 -5.09 -18.24 -5.64
CA ALA A 22 -6.42 -18.84 -5.69
C ALA A 22 -6.86 -19.14 -7.12
N CYS A 23 -7.56 -20.27 -7.25
CA CYS A 23 -8.28 -20.68 -8.45
C CYS A 23 -9.65 -21.21 -8.00
N LEU A 24 -10.73 -20.66 -8.56
CA LEU A 24 -12.11 -21.08 -8.34
C LEU A 24 -12.77 -21.35 -9.68
N ASP A 25 -13.37 -22.52 -9.83
CA ASP A 25 -14.11 -22.91 -11.03
C ASP A 25 -15.62 -22.95 -10.75
N PHE A 26 -16.39 -22.40 -11.69
CA PHE A 26 -17.85 -22.34 -11.67
C PHE A 26 -18.39 -22.95 -12.97
N ASN A 27 -19.47 -23.72 -12.87
CA ASN A 27 -20.11 -24.39 -14.04
C ASN A 27 -21.06 -23.44 -14.83
N THR A 28 -20.96 -22.16 -14.62
CA THR A 28 -21.81 -21.15 -15.27
C THR A 28 -21.04 -19.84 -15.44
N MET A 29 -21.51 -19.01 -16.36
CA MET A 29 -21.08 -17.63 -16.53
C MET A 29 -22.12 -16.61 -16.02
N ASP A 30 -23.22 -17.05 -15.40
CA ASP A 30 -24.35 -16.23 -14.99
C ASP A 30 -24.04 -15.39 -13.73
N TYR A 31 -22.96 -14.62 -13.79
CA TYR A 31 -22.51 -13.70 -12.75
C TYR A 31 -22.22 -12.31 -13.30
N ASP A 32 -22.41 -11.32 -12.43
CA ASP A 32 -21.85 -9.99 -12.60
C ASP A 32 -20.53 -9.88 -11.81
N MET A 33 -19.47 -9.41 -12.47
CA MET A 33 -18.20 -9.11 -11.84
C MET A 33 -18.24 -7.71 -11.24
N VAL A 34 -18.12 -7.63 -9.91
CA VAL A 34 -18.01 -6.39 -9.14
C VAL A 34 -16.56 -6.14 -8.77
N HIS A 35 -16.05 -4.94 -9.04
CA HIS A 35 -14.71 -4.52 -8.63
C HIS A 35 -14.67 -3.05 -8.27
N LEU A 36 -13.57 -2.63 -7.65
CA LEU A 36 -13.36 -1.24 -7.23
C LEU A 36 -12.34 -0.58 -8.16
N TYR A 37 -12.73 0.56 -8.72
CA TYR A 37 -11.91 1.37 -9.62
C TYR A 37 -11.78 2.79 -9.09
N GLY A 38 -10.66 3.47 -9.36
CA GLY A 38 -10.55 4.84 -8.92
C GLY A 38 -9.34 5.60 -9.43
N LYS A 39 -9.29 6.84 -9.00
CA LYS A 39 -8.17 7.76 -9.16
C LYS A 39 -8.10 8.64 -7.92
N TRP A 40 -7.07 9.47 -7.81
CA TRP A 40 -6.96 10.48 -6.76
C TRP A 40 -8.26 11.29 -6.63
N ALA A 41 -8.71 11.47 -5.40
CA ALA A 41 -9.96 12.11 -5.00
C ALA A 41 -11.25 11.47 -5.60
N LYS A 42 -11.15 10.25 -6.12
CA LYS A 42 -12.29 9.44 -6.58
C LYS A 42 -11.94 7.95 -6.51
N GLU A 43 -11.54 7.50 -5.33
CA GLU A 43 -11.15 6.13 -5.05
C GLU A 43 -12.38 5.24 -4.84
N ARG A 44 -12.20 3.92 -5.05
CA ARG A 44 -13.17 2.86 -4.71
C ARG A 44 -14.55 3.02 -5.33
N THR A 45 -14.62 3.56 -6.54
CA THR A 45 -15.89 3.55 -7.30
C THR A 45 -16.26 2.10 -7.61
N VAL A 46 -17.43 1.67 -7.14
CA VAL A 46 -17.96 0.35 -7.43
C VAL A 46 -18.33 0.27 -8.91
N THR A 47 -17.78 -0.73 -9.58
CA THR A 47 -18.05 -1.04 -10.99
C THR A 47 -18.57 -2.45 -11.09
N GLU A 48 -19.65 -2.63 -11.87
CA GLU A 48 -20.31 -3.90 -12.10
C GLU A 48 -20.43 -4.14 -13.60
N ARG A 49 -20.17 -5.37 -14.04
CA ARG A 49 -20.31 -5.80 -15.44
C ARG A 49 -20.64 -7.28 -15.52
N PRO A 50 -21.54 -7.72 -16.43
CA PRO A 50 -21.78 -9.14 -16.64
C PRO A 50 -20.52 -9.84 -17.17
N LEU A 51 -20.33 -11.10 -16.82
CA LEU A 51 -19.29 -11.93 -17.42
C LEU A 51 -19.61 -12.21 -18.90
N CYS A 52 -18.58 -12.28 -19.72
CA CYS A 52 -18.66 -12.64 -21.13
C CYS A 52 -17.50 -13.56 -21.51
N HIS A 53 -17.62 -14.27 -22.66
CA HIS A 53 -16.56 -15.18 -23.13
C HIS A 53 -15.20 -14.48 -23.27
N GLY A 54 -14.15 -15.18 -22.88
CA GLY A 54 -12.78 -14.68 -22.81
C GLY A 54 -12.42 -14.20 -21.42
N ILE A 55 -11.32 -13.44 -21.30
CA ILE A 55 -10.76 -13.00 -20.02
C ILE A 55 -11.20 -11.57 -19.69
N GLN A 56 -11.82 -11.40 -18.55
CA GLN A 56 -12.05 -10.11 -17.93
C GLN A 56 -11.14 -9.99 -16.71
N SER A 57 -10.35 -8.93 -16.62
CA SER A 57 -9.37 -8.79 -15.56
C SER A 57 -9.36 -7.42 -14.94
N ILE A 58 -8.88 -7.36 -13.69
CA ILE A 58 -8.36 -6.17 -13.03
C ILE A 58 -6.93 -6.45 -12.59
N GLN A 59 -6.07 -5.44 -12.66
CA GLN A 59 -4.66 -5.65 -12.37
C GLN A 59 -3.96 -4.35 -11.98
N SER A 60 -2.79 -4.48 -11.36
CA SER A 60 -1.80 -3.41 -11.23
C SER A 60 -0.46 -3.86 -11.79
N LYS A 61 0.22 -2.93 -12.48
CA LYS A 61 1.60 -3.02 -12.98
C LYS A 61 2.42 -1.81 -12.52
N ARG A 62 2.08 -1.25 -11.37
CA ARG A 62 2.59 0.03 -10.87
C ARG A 62 3.63 -0.12 -9.77
N GLY A 63 4.02 -1.37 -9.47
CA GLY A 63 4.86 -1.69 -8.32
C GLY A 63 4.10 -1.74 -7.00
N SER A 64 2.84 -1.31 -6.99
CA SER A 64 1.92 -1.38 -5.85
C SER A 64 0.52 -1.78 -6.32
N SER A 65 -0.34 -2.22 -5.40
CA SER A 65 -1.75 -2.51 -5.72
C SER A 65 -2.53 -1.28 -6.22
N SER A 66 -2.14 -0.09 -5.79
CA SER A 66 -2.65 1.23 -6.19
C SER A 66 -4.15 1.48 -5.94
N HIS A 67 -4.56 2.73 -6.14
CA HIS A 67 -5.96 3.16 -6.04
C HIS A 67 -6.75 3.03 -7.37
N ASN A 68 -6.07 2.67 -8.47
CA ASN A 68 -6.75 2.48 -9.76
C ASN A 68 -7.58 1.20 -9.78
N HIS A 69 -7.09 0.13 -9.17
CA HIS A 69 -7.83 -1.09 -8.88
C HIS A 69 -7.40 -1.62 -7.53
N ASN A 70 -8.37 -1.90 -6.67
CA ASN A 70 -8.09 -2.64 -5.44
C ASN A 70 -7.97 -4.14 -5.77
N PRO A 71 -7.14 -4.93 -5.04
CA PRO A 71 -6.98 -6.36 -5.27
C PRO A 71 -8.18 -7.17 -4.78
N PHE A 72 -9.37 -6.80 -5.27
CA PHE A 72 -10.66 -7.33 -4.86
C PHE A 72 -11.61 -7.50 -6.04
N VAL A 73 -12.28 -8.63 -6.09
CA VAL A 73 -13.39 -8.92 -7.02
C VAL A 73 -14.49 -9.67 -6.26
N ALA A 74 -15.74 -9.39 -6.59
CA ALA A 74 -16.84 -10.27 -6.26
C ALA A 74 -17.54 -10.74 -7.57
N LEU A 75 -17.89 -12.02 -7.61
CA LEU A 75 -18.86 -12.56 -8.57
C LEU A 75 -20.19 -12.66 -7.85
N LYS A 76 -21.20 -11.93 -8.31
CA LYS A 76 -22.53 -11.99 -7.76
C LYS A 76 -23.53 -12.54 -8.77
N ALA A 77 -24.49 -13.32 -8.33
CA ALA A 77 -25.60 -13.76 -9.18
C ALA A 77 -26.36 -12.55 -9.75
N HIS A 78 -26.86 -12.65 -10.97
CA HIS A 78 -27.67 -11.59 -11.57
C HIS A 78 -28.85 -11.21 -10.65
N GLY A 79 -29.00 -9.92 -10.40
CA GLY A 79 -30.04 -9.41 -9.50
C GLY A 79 -29.73 -9.54 -8.01
N ALA A 80 -28.57 -10.07 -7.60
CA ALA A 80 -28.14 -10.00 -6.20
C ALA A 80 -27.96 -8.54 -5.77
N THR A 81 -28.38 -8.25 -4.53
CA THR A 81 -28.38 -6.90 -3.94
C THR A 81 -27.45 -6.82 -2.73
N GLU A 82 -27.53 -5.73 -1.98
CA GLU A 82 -26.84 -5.62 -0.69
C GLU A 82 -27.34 -6.64 0.35
N GLU A 83 -28.60 -7.07 0.28
CA GLU A 83 -29.27 -7.85 1.33
C GLU A 83 -29.63 -9.28 0.92
N ASN A 84 -29.55 -9.63 -0.37
CA ASN A 84 -29.89 -10.97 -0.84
C ASN A 84 -29.12 -11.37 -2.10
N GLY A 85 -29.09 -12.68 -2.36
CA GLY A 85 -28.48 -13.30 -3.54
C GLY A 85 -27.07 -13.81 -3.30
N GLU A 86 -26.66 -14.76 -4.12
CA GLU A 86 -25.33 -15.37 -4.05
C GLU A 86 -24.21 -14.41 -4.42
N VAL A 87 -23.15 -14.41 -3.61
CA VAL A 87 -21.95 -13.63 -3.84
C VAL A 87 -20.71 -14.43 -3.44
N TYR A 88 -19.72 -14.44 -4.31
CA TYR A 88 -18.37 -14.98 -4.09
C TYR A 88 -17.38 -13.84 -4.10
N GLY A 89 -16.85 -13.44 -2.95
CA GLY A 89 -15.85 -12.39 -2.82
C GLY A 89 -14.43 -12.96 -2.76
N VAL A 90 -13.50 -12.36 -3.47
CA VAL A 90 -12.06 -12.69 -3.42
C VAL A 90 -11.25 -11.43 -3.22
N ASN A 91 -10.42 -11.42 -2.18
CA ASN A 91 -9.47 -10.35 -1.90
C ASN A 91 -8.07 -10.92 -1.76
N LEU A 92 -7.12 -10.43 -2.54
CA LEU A 92 -5.71 -10.78 -2.41
C LEU A 92 -5.05 -9.86 -1.36
N ILE A 93 -4.44 -10.45 -0.34
CA ILE A 93 -3.71 -9.72 0.70
C ILE A 93 -2.29 -9.47 0.22
N TYR A 94 -2.15 -8.47 -0.63
CA TYR A 94 -0.89 -8.13 -1.27
C TYR A 94 -0.87 -6.65 -1.66
N SER A 95 0.26 -5.99 -1.42
CA SER A 95 0.46 -4.58 -1.75
C SER A 95 1.21 -4.33 -3.07
N GLY A 96 1.70 -5.39 -3.72
CA GLY A 96 2.45 -5.31 -4.99
C GLY A 96 1.58 -5.40 -6.24
N ASN A 97 2.23 -5.69 -7.36
CA ASN A 97 1.56 -5.92 -8.64
C ASN A 97 0.71 -7.18 -8.59
N PHE A 98 -0.58 -7.06 -8.85
CA PHE A 98 -1.52 -8.18 -8.79
C PHE A 98 -2.31 -8.34 -10.09
N SER A 99 -2.86 -9.52 -10.31
CA SER A 99 -3.89 -9.80 -11.32
C SER A 99 -5.02 -10.63 -10.69
N ILE A 100 -6.27 -10.24 -10.99
CA ILE A 100 -7.45 -11.07 -10.77
C ILE A 100 -8.14 -11.20 -12.12
N GLU A 101 -8.34 -12.44 -12.58
CA GLU A 101 -8.81 -12.78 -13.92
C GLU A 101 -10.03 -13.69 -13.81
N ALA A 102 -11.13 -13.33 -14.48
CA ALA A 102 -12.28 -14.19 -14.70
C ALA A 102 -12.32 -14.59 -16.18
N GLU A 103 -12.06 -15.84 -16.46
CA GLU A 103 -12.12 -16.43 -17.81
C GLU A 103 -13.39 -17.23 -17.97
N VAL A 104 -14.16 -16.94 -19.04
CA VAL A 104 -15.31 -17.73 -19.45
C VAL A 104 -14.95 -18.50 -20.70
N ASP A 105 -15.07 -19.81 -20.63
CA ASP A 105 -14.75 -20.72 -21.75
C ASP A 105 -15.94 -20.89 -22.72
N CYS A 106 -15.71 -21.68 -23.78
CA CYS A 106 -16.72 -21.97 -24.80
C CYS A 106 -17.90 -22.86 -24.30
N LEU A 107 -17.80 -23.42 -23.09
CA LEU A 107 -18.85 -24.22 -22.46
C LEU A 107 -19.59 -23.40 -21.37
N ASN A 108 -19.37 -22.09 -21.31
CA ASN A 108 -19.91 -21.18 -20.32
C ASN A 108 -19.43 -21.47 -18.88
N ALA A 109 -18.34 -22.19 -18.71
CA ALA A 109 -17.71 -22.34 -17.40
C ALA A 109 -16.81 -21.10 -17.08
N THR A 110 -16.81 -20.68 -15.83
CA THR A 110 -15.99 -19.54 -15.38
C THR A 110 -14.85 -20.03 -14.51
N ARG A 111 -13.62 -19.56 -14.77
CA ARG A 111 -12.47 -19.72 -13.90
C ARG A 111 -12.04 -18.37 -13.36
N LEU A 112 -12.03 -18.22 -12.03
CA LEU A 112 -11.55 -17.03 -11.34
C LEU A 112 -10.17 -17.30 -10.73
N LEU A 113 -9.18 -16.55 -11.16
CA LEU A 113 -7.79 -16.60 -10.69
C LEU A 113 -7.44 -15.32 -9.94
N ALA A 114 -6.69 -15.41 -8.83
CA ALA A 114 -6.16 -14.25 -8.11
C ALA A 114 -4.72 -14.52 -7.64
N GLY A 115 -3.82 -13.57 -7.90
CA GLY A 115 -2.42 -13.71 -7.48
C GLY A 115 -1.52 -12.57 -7.94
N ILE A 116 -0.22 -12.82 -7.92
CA ILE A 116 0.79 -11.89 -8.40
C ILE A 116 0.62 -11.70 -9.91
N ASN A 117 0.75 -10.43 -10.36
CA ASN A 117 0.72 -10.13 -11.79
C ASN A 117 1.90 -10.79 -12.50
N PRO A 118 1.69 -11.60 -13.53
CA PRO A 118 2.78 -12.29 -14.25
C PRO A 118 3.62 -11.36 -15.13
N THR A 119 3.17 -10.11 -15.38
CA THR A 119 3.95 -9.15 -16.15
C THR A 119 5.18 -8.73 -15.34
N ASP A 120 6.35 -8.85 -15.93
CA ASP A 120 7.64 -8.55 -15.32
C ASP A 120 7.91 -9.33 -14.01
N PHE A 121 7.31 -10.53 -13.88
CA PHE A 121 7.54 -11.43 -12.76
C PHE A 121 8.32 -12.65 -13.22
N THR A 122 9.50 -12.83 -12.64
CA THR A 122 10.27 -14.08 -12.71
C THR A 122 10.87 -14.30 -11.33
N TRP A 123 10.76 -15.52 -10.84
CA TRP A 123 11.36 -15.90 -9.57
C TRP A 123 12.12 -17.20 -9.69
N ARG A 124 13.44 -17.13 -9.53
CA ARG A 124 14.31 -18.28 -9.54
C ARG A 124 14.32 -18.98 -8.19
N LEU A 125 14.03 -20.27 -8.19
CA LEU A 125 14.13 -21.17 -7.04
C LEU A 125 15.33 -22.09 -7.20
N GLU A 126 16.30 -21.98 -6.30
CA GLU A 126 17.37 -22.95 -6.20
C GLU A 126 16.86 -24.29 -5.64
N PRO A 127 17.63 -25.40 -5.75
CA PRO A 127 17.24 -26.68 -5.16
C PRO A 127 16.88 -26.55 -3.67
N ASN A 128 15.73 -27.08 -3.26
CA ASN A 128 15.14 -27.02 -1.92
C ASN A 128 14.67 -25.64 -1.46
N GLU A 129 14.71 -24.60 -2.30
CA GLU A 129 14.05 -23.34 -1.99
C GLU A 129 12.53 -23.42 -2.19
N SER A 130 11.81 -22.56 -1.49
CA SER A 130 10.35 -22.43 -1.58
C SER A 130 9.94 -20.99 -1.82
N PHE A 131 8.94 -20.78 -2.67
CA PHE A 131 8.25 -19.52 -2.85
C PHE A 131 6.85 -19.62 -2.26
N THR A 132 6.49 -18.66 -1.41
CA THR A 132 5.14 -18.56 -0.83
C THR A 132 4.39 -17.41 -1.49
N ALA A 133 3.32 -17.73 -2.21
CA ALA A 133 2.44 -16.73 -2.81
C ALA A 133 1.65 -15.96 -1.74
N PRO A 134 1.21 -14.71 -2.01
CA PRO A 134 0.34 -13.96 -1.11
C PRO A 134 -0.95 -14.71 -0.78
N GLU A 135 -1.53 -14.45 0.39
CA GLU A 135 -2.82 -15.04 0.77
C GLU A 135 -3.99 -14.43 0.00
N ALA A 136 -4.90 -15.27 -0.49
CA ALA A 136 -6.22 -14.89 -0.97
C ALA A 136 -7.27 -15.23 0.09
N VAL A 137 -8.04 -14.24 0.50
CA VAL A 137 -9.21 -14.40 1.37
C VAL A 137 -10.45 -14.50 0.50
N MET A 138 -11.25 -15.55 0.72
CA MET A 138 -12.44 -15.83 -0.07
C MET A 138 -13.65 -15.92 0.85
N VAL A 139 -14.77 -15.39 0.40
CA VAL A 139 -16.06 -15.38 1.10
C VAL A 139 -17.14 -15.86 0.15
N TYR A 140 -18.03 -16.71 0.66
CA TYR A 140 -19.30 -17.03 0.04
C TYR A 140 -20.44 -16.65 0.97
N THR A 141 -21.51 -16.12 0.40
CA THR A 141 -22.77 -15.87 1.08
C THR A 141 -23.93 -15.86 0.08
N ASP A 142 -25.12 -16.24 0.53
CA ASP A 142 -26.39 -16.10 -0.17
C ASP A 142 -27.20 -14.87 0.27
N LYS A 143 -26.60 -14.02 1.11
CA LYS A 143 -27.20 -12.83 1.75
C LYS A 143 -26.68 -11.49 1.20
N GLY A 144 -26.24 -11.50 -0.04
CA GLY A 144 -25.86 -10.29 -0.77
C GLY A 144 -24.49 -9.70 -0.42
N LEU A 145 -24.20 -8.58 -1.08
CA LEU A 145 -22.91 -7.87 -0.99
C LEU A 145 -22.64 -7.33 0.42
N GLY A 146 -23.66 -6.86 1.13
CA GLY A 146 -23.52 -6.33 2.48
C GLY A 146 -23.05 -7.39 3.48
N GLU A 147 -23.59 -8.62 3.41
CA GLU A 147 -23.10 -9.69 4.29
C GLU A 147 -21.69 -10.15 3.90
N MET A 148 -21.39 -10.27 2.60
CA MET A 148 -20.00 -10.51 2.13
C MET A 148 -19.04 -9.48 2.74
N SER A 149 -19.37 -8.20 2.65
CA SER A 149 -18.56 -7.12 3.21
C SER A 149 -18.36 -7.27 4.72
N ARG A 150 -19.43 -7.54 5.48
CA ARG A 150 -19.36 -7.77 6.93
C ARG A 150 -18.52 -9.00 7.31
N ILE A 151 -18.57 -10.07 6.52
CA ILE A 151 -17.72 -11.25 6.73
C ILE A 151 -16.24 -10.90 6.54
N PHE A 152 -15.89 -10.15 5.48
CA PHE A 152 -14.52 -9.66 5.29
C PHE A 152 -14.07 -8.79 6.47
N HIS A 153 -14.88 -7.83 6.90
CA HIS A 153 -14.54 -6.95 8.02
C HIS A 153 -14.29 -7.74 9.32
N ARG A 154 -15.18 -8.68 9.67
CA ARG A 154 -14.99 -9.56 10.85
C ARG A 154 -13.73 -10.41 10.73
N THR A 155 -13.44 -10.92 9.54
CA THR A 155 -12.24 -11.71 9.27
C THR A 155 -10.97 -10.89 9.45
N TYR A 156 -10.94 -9.68 8.89
CA TYR A 156 -9.79 -8.78 9.00
C TYR A 156 -9.57 -8.30 10.43
N MET A 157 -10.63 -7.92 11.12
CA MET A 157 -10.57 -7.55 12.53
C MET A 157 -9.98 -8.68 13.38
N LYS A 158 -10.41 -9.93 13.15
CA LYS A 158 -10.00 -11.06 13.96
C LYS A 158 -8.62 -11.60 13.63
N HIS A 159 -8.24 -11.63 12.35
CA HIS A 159 -7.09 -12.39 11.87
C HIS A 159 -5.98 -11.55 11.22
N LEU A 160 -6.28 -10.38 10.68
CA LEU A 160 -5.31 -9.54 9.97
C LEU A 160 -4.80 -8.40 10.83
N ILE A 161 -5.70 -7.66 11.49
CA ILE A 161 -5.32 -6.50 12.31
C ILE A 161 -4.74 -6.99 13.64
N LYS A 162 -3.46 -6.67 13.87
CA LYS A 162 -2.72 -7.03 15.10
C LYS A 162 -2.47 -5.84 16.02
N SER A 163 -2.86 -4.64 15.59
CA SER A 163 -2.69 -3.41 16.36
C SER A 163 -3.61 -3.38 17.58
N PRO A 164 -3.21 -2.74 18.70
CA PRO A 164 -4.11 -2.46 19.83
C PRO A 164 -5.33 -1.63 19.43
N TRP A 165 -5.24 -0.86 18.34
CA TRP A 165 -6.33 -0.08 17.77
C TRP A 165 -7.45 -0.93 17.13
N ARG A 166 -7.30 -2.24 17.07
CA ARG A 166 -8.34 -3.17 16.59
C ARG A 166 -9.62 -3.09 17.41
N ASP A 167 -9.47 -3.02 18.75
CA ASP A 167 -10.56 -3.18 19.71
C ASP A 167 -10.92 -1.86 20.42
N VAL A 168 -10.33 -0.74 20.02
CA VAL A 168 -10.61 0.59 20.59
C VAL A 168 -11.06 1.55 19.50
N GLU A 169 -11.81 2.57 19.90
CA GLU A 169 -12.22 3.67 19.02
C GLU A 169 -10.99 4.42 18.52
N ARG A 170 -10.94 4.65 17.20
CA ARG A 170 -9.86 5.43 16.61
C ARG A 170 -10.07 6.92 16.84
N PRO A 171 -9.00 7.67 17.15
CA PRO A 171 -9.10 9.10 17.36
C PRO A 171 -9.56 9.81 16.09
N VAL A 172 -10.39 10.84 16.27
CA VAL A 172 -10.69 11.80 15.21
C VAL A 172 -9.44 12.63 14.99
N LEU A 173 -8.85 12.52 13.80
CA LEU A 173 -7.62 13.23 13.47
C LEU A 173 -7.84 14.38 12.50
N ILE A 174 -7.01 15.40 12.61
CA ILE A 174 -6.84 16.47 11.64
C ILE A 174 -5.39 16.46 11.13
N ASN A 175 -5.22 16.66 9.82
CA ASN A 175 -3.92 16.68 9.17
C ASN A 175 -3.56 18.12 8.79
N SER A 176 -2.30 18.51 8.93
CA SER A 176 -1.84 19.87 8.68
C SER A 176 -1.70 20.24 7.19
N TRP A 177 -1.71 19.26 6.28
CA TRP A 177 -1.37 19.48 4.86
C TRP A 177 -2.23 20.56 4.21
N GLU A 178 -3.54 20.34 4.13
CA GLU A 178 -4.45 21.29 3.47
C GLU A 178 -4.57 22.65 4.19
N ALA A 179 -4.17 22.71 5.46
CA ALA A 179 -4.19 23.96 6.24
C ALA A 179 -2.94 24.82 6.05
N ALA A 180 -1.77 24.21 5.79
CA ALA A 180 -0.50 24.91 5.84
C ALA A 180 0.50 24.55 4.74
N TYR A 181 0.34 23.38 4.09
CA TYR A 181 1.36 22.83 3.18
C TYR A 181 2.75 22.87 3.84
N PHE A 182 3.75 23.45 3.19
CA PHE A 182 5.10 23.63 3.74
C PHE A 182 5.29 24.85 4.63
N ASP A 183 4.31 25.78 4.67
CA ASP A 183 4.38 27.01 5.44
C ASP A 183 3.90 26.81 6.88
N PHE A 184 4.72 26.16 7.70
CA PHE A 184 4.47 25.97 9.12
C PHE A 184 5.76 26.05 9.94
N ASP A 185 5.58 26.34 11.22
CA ASP A 185 6.54 26.19 12.30
C ASP A 185 5.84 25.60 13.54
N ASP A 186 6.58 25.42 14.63
CA ASP A 186 6.04 24.85 15.86
C ASP A 186 4.90 25.71 16.46
N ASP A 187 4.98 27.05 16.42
CA ASP A 187 3.94 27.93 16.94
C ASP A 187 2.64 27.85 16.14
N LYS A 188 2.74 27.80 14.81
CA LYS A 188 1.59 27.66 13.92
C LYS A 188 0.89 26.32 14.10
N LEU A 189 1.65 25.22 14.27
CA LEU A 189 1.07 23.89 14.54
C LEU A 189 0.40 23.81 15.92
N VAL A 190 0.96 24.42 16.94
CA VAL A 190 0.32 24.49 18.27
C VAL A 190 -0.95 25.32 18.24
N ALA A 191 -0.95 26.47 17.55
CA ALA A 191 -2.16 27.27 17.37
C ALA A 191 -3.26 26.47 16.61
N PHE A 192 -2.87 25.69 15.61
CA PHE A 192 -3.77 24.81 14.87
C PHE A 192 -4.33 23.70 15.77
N ALA A 193 -3.49 23.08 16.61
CA ALA A 193 -3.92 22.09 17.59
C ALA A 193 -4.92 22.67 18.60
N HIS A 194 -4.68 23.89 19.07
CA HIS A 194 -5.57 24.59 20.01
C HIS A 194 -6.99 24.78 19.43
N GLU A 195 -7.10 25.21 18.17
CA GLU A 195 -8.41 25.37 17.53
C GLU A 195 -9.06 24.01 17.23
N ALA A 196 -8.27 23.01 16.83
CA ALA A 196 -8.76 21.65 16.61
C ALA A 196 -9.33 21.01 17.89
N ALA A 197 -8.67 21.20 19.03
CA ALA A 197 -9.14 20.71 20.33
C ALA A 197 -10.53 21.26 20.70
N LYS A 198 -10.79 22.54 20.43
CA LYS A 198 -12.11 23.16 20.66
C LYS A 198 -13.22 22.52 19.83
N MET A 199 -12.89 21.93 18.70
CA MET A 199 -13.82 21.24 17.80
C MET A 199 -14.01 19.75 18.15
N GLY A 200 -13.33 19.24 19.18
CA GLY A 200 -13.41 17.84 19.58
C GLY A 200 -12.53 16.91 18.76
N VAL A 201 -11.48 17.41 18.13
CA VAL A 201 -10.46 16.59 17.46
C VAL A 201 -9.53 15.98 18.52
N ASP A 202 -9.15 14.71 18.32
CA ASP A 202 -8.33 13.95 19.28
C ASP A 202 -6.85 13.88 18.91
N MET A 203 -6.48 14.18 17.66
CA MET A 203 -5.12 14.01 17.14
C MET A 203 -4.77 15.03 16.06
N LEU A 204 -3.59 15.64 16.18
CA LEU A 204 -2.96 16.41 15.11
C LEU A 204 -1.94 15.51 14.39
N VAL A 205 -2.01 15.43 13.06
CA VAL A 205 -1.00 14.80 12.21
C VAL A 205 -0.20 15.88 11.50
N MET A 206 1.08 16.02 11.86
CA MET A 206 2.03 16.86 11.13
C MET A 206 2.42 16.15 9.83
N ASP A 207 2.06 16.75 8.70
CA ASP A 207 2.31 16.21 7.36
C ASP A 207 3.70 16.54 6.83
N ASP A 208 3.90 16.48 5.51
CA ASP A 208 5.15 16.71 4.79
C ASP A 208 5.80 18.06 5.14
N GLY A 209 7.14 18.11 5.16
CA GLY A 209 7.91 19.36 5.38
C GLY A 209 8.57 19.51 6.74
N TRP A 210 8.52 18.50 7.62
CA TRP A 210 9.12 18.56 8.97
C TRP A 210 10.60 18.19 9.03
N PHE A 211 11.16 17.62 7.94
CA PHE A 211 12.48 16.97 7.89
C PHE A 211 13.45 17.63 6.90
N GLY A 212 14.74 17.39 7.08
CA GLY A 212 15.79 17.88 6.19
C GLY A 212 15.74 19.40 5.97
N HIS A 213 15.77 19.83 4.70
CA HIS A 213 15.55 21.20 4.28
C HIS A 213 14.30 21.36 3.39
N ARG A 214 13.28 20.52 3.66
CA ARG A 214 12.06 20.40 2.87
C ARG A 214 11.14 21.60 3.00
N GLU A 215 11.28 22.54 2.06
CA GLU A 215 10.44 23.74 1.92
C GLU A 215 9.48 23.65 0.71
N SER A 216 9.63 22.60 -0.10
CA SER A 216 8.85 22.27 -1.28
C SER A 216 8.92 20.77 -1.54
N ASP A 217 8.18 20.25 -2.53
CA ASP A 217 8.10 18.83 -2.84
C ASP A 217 9.27 18.27 -3.68
N ASP A 218 10.30 19.08 -3.97
CA ASP A 218 11.44 18.73 -4.81
C ASP A 218 12.73 18.37 -4.05
N SER A 219 12.71 18.42 -2.71
CA SER A 219 13.92 18.21 -1.89
C SER A 219 13.71 17.25 -0.72
N SER A 220 14.81 16.78 -0.14
CA SER A 220 14.95 16.11 1.18
C SER A 220 14.22 14.80 1.40
N LEU A 221 13.45 14.23 0.48
CA LEU A 221 12.98 12.85 0.66
C LEU A 221 14.17 11.91 0.81
N GLY A 222 14.16 11.08 1.86
CA GLY A 222 15.28 10.23 2.28
C GLY A 222 16.03 10.76 3.50
N ASP A 223 15.90 12.05 3.83
CA ASP A 223 16.60 12.73 4.93
C ASP A 223 15.67 12.87 6.15
N TRP A 224 15.39 11.76 6.84
CA TRP A 224 14.40 11.71 7.92
C TRP A 224 14.97 12.21 9.26
N TYR A 225 15.51 13.44 9.27
CA TYR A 225 15.91 14.16 10.47
C TYR A 225 15.18 15.51 10.56
N VAL A 226 14.93 15.94 11.80
CA VAL A 226 14.09 17.12 12.08
C VAL A 226 14.66 18.39 11.47
N ASN A 227 13.82 19.18 10.82
CA ASN A 227 14.16 20.53 10.36
C ASN A 227 14.12 21.52 11.54
N GLU A 228 15.27 21.76 12.14
CA GLU A 228 15.39 22.66 13.31
C GLU A 228 15.11 24.14 13.02
N LYS A 229 15.09 24.54 11.75
CA LYS A 229 14.68 25.89 11.35
C LYS A 229 13.19 26.10 11.51
N LYS A 230 12.39 25.08 11.20
CA LYS A 230 10.94 25.09 11.36
C LYS A 230 10.53 24.75 12.79
N LEU A 231 11.11 23.72 13.37
CA LEU A 231 10.82 23.22 14.70
C LEU A 231 11.93 23.64 15.66
N LYS A 232 11.97 24.92 16.02
CA LYS A 232 13.04 25.56 16.81
C LYS A 232 13.21 24.97 18.20
N GLY A 233 12.13 24.46 18.80
CA GLY A 233 12.15 23.75 20.07
C GLY A 233 12.46 22.25 19.94
N GLY A 234 12.61 21.74 18.71
CA GLY A 234 12.70 20.33 18.42
C GLY A 234 11.35 19.61 18.41
N LEU A 235 11.33 18.40 17.89
CA LEU A 235 10.10 17.62 17.72
C LEU A 235 9.44 17.26 19.07
N SER A 236 10.23 16.89 20.08
CA SER A 236 9.70 16.54 21.41
C SER A 236 8.95 17.72 22.06
N SER A 237 9.50 18.94 21.95
CA SER A 237 8.85 20.15 22.49
C SER A 237 7.53 20.45 21.77
N LEU A 238 7.49 20.32 20.44
CA LEU A 238 6.24 20.45 19.69
C LEU A 238 5.19 19.44 20.16
N ILE A 239 5.58 18.18 20.31
CA ILE A 239 4.68 17.09 20.75
C ILE A 239 4.14 17.38 22.16
N GLU A 240 4.99 17.79 23.07
CA GLU A 240 4.57 18.17 24.44
C GLU A 240 3.54 19.31 24.43
N ARG A 241 3.78 20.34 23.62
CA ARG A 241 2.84 21.48 23.48
C ARG A 241 1.51 21.06 22.86
N VAL A 242 1.52 20.18 21.83
CA VAL A 242 0.30 19.62 21.23
C VAL A 242 -0.45 18.74 22.24
N ASN A 243 0.28 17.91 23.02
CA ASN A 243 -0.33 17.10 24.07
C ASN A 243 -0.92 17.95 25.20
N ALA A 244 -0.37 19.13 25.49
CA ALA A 244 -0.93 20.07 26.49
C ALA A 244 -2.30 20.64 26.05
N GLU A 245 -2.58 20.70 24.75
CA GLU A 245 -3.91 21.03 24.22
C GLU A 245 -4.90 19.84 24.26
N GLY A 246 -4.47 18.68 24.75
CA GLY A 246 -5.28 17.47 24.88
C GLY A 246 -5.26 16.55 23.65
N LEU A 247 -4.49 16.85 22.62
CA LEU A 247 -4.40 16.04 21.40
C LEU A 247 -3.26 15.02 21.45
N LYS A 248 -3.45 13.90 20.78
CA LYS A 248 -2.36 12.98 20.37
C LYS A 248 -1.61 13.56 19.19
N PHE A 249 -0.43 12.99 18.89
CA PHE A 249 0.41 13.45 17.80
C PHE A 249 0.70 12.36 16.79
N GLY A 250 0.56 12.69 15.49
CA GLY A 250 0.95 11.86 14.37
C GLY A 250 1.97 12.55 13.46
N ILE A 251 2.69 11.75 12.67
CA ILE A 251 3.75 12.22 11.77
C ILE A 251 3.67 11.54 10.40
N TRP A 252 4.08 12.26 9.37
CA TRP A 252 4.10 11.81 7.97
C TRP A 252 5.47 11.26 7.56
N TYR A 253 5.46 10.21 6.72
CA TYR A 253 6.63 9.65 6.04
C TYR A 253 6.27 9.20 4.62
N GLU A 254 7.24 9.26 3.70
CA GLU A 254 7.22 8.62 2.38
C GLU A 254 8.56 7.89 2.15
N PRO A 255 8.81 6.78 2.88
CA PRO A 255 10.15 6.23 3.06
C PRO A 255 10.71 5.45 1.86
N GLU A 256 9.88 5.09 0.88
CA GLU A 256 10.34 4.45 -0.36
C GLU A 256 10.91 5.46 -1.37
N MET A 257 10.72 6.76 -1.14
CA MET A 257 11.09 7.80 -2.09
C MET A 257 12.33 8.56 -1.67
N ILE A 258 13.04 9.12 -2.66
CA ILE A 258 14.25 9.92 -2.47
C ILE A 258 14.24 11.09 -3.44
N SER A 259 14.58 12.28 -2.95
CA SER A 259 14.76 13.46 -3.81
C SER A 259 16.17 13.51 -4.38
N PRO A 260 16.37 13.92 -5.65
CA PRO A 260 17.70 14.22 -6.17
C PRO A 260 18.44 15.27 -5.31
N ASP A 261 17.70 16.24 -4.76
CA ASP A 261 18.21 17.20 -3.79
C ASP A 261 17.93 16.67 -2.36
N SER A 262 18.70 15.66 -1.94
CA SER A 262 18.77 15.15 -0.57
C SER A 262 20.19 14.78 -0.22
N ASP A 263 20.51 14.77 1.07
CA ASP A 263 21.82 14.32 1.57
C ASP A 263 22.01 12.84 1.29
N LEU A 264 20.93 12.05 1.43
CA LEU A 264 20.95 10.63 1.14
C LEU A 264 21.29 10.35 -0.33
N TYR A 265 20.68 11.06 -1.28
CA TYR A 265 20.99 10.88 -2.71
C TYR A 265 22.41 11.29 -3.06
N ARG A 266 22.91 12.38 -2.49
CA ARG A 266 24.31 12.83 -2.68
C ARG A 266 25.31 11.81 -2.16
N ALA A 267 24.99 11.14 -1.05
CA ALA A 267 25.83 10.10 -0.48
C ALA A 267 25.73 8.75 -1.23
N HIS A 268 24.55 8.40 -1.72
CA HIS A 268 24.24 7.09 -2.29
C HIS A 268 23.32 7.19 -3.53
N PRO A 269 23.79 7.76 -4.65
CA PRO A 269 22.98 7.85 -5.88
C PRO A 269 22.68 6.47 -6.49
N ASP A 270 23.48 5.45 -6.15
CA ASP A 270 23.31 4.05 -6.54
C ASP A 270 22.19 3.30 -5.77
N TRP A 271 21.59 3.95 -4.77
CA TRP A 271 20.48 3.37 -3.99
C TRP A 271 19.10 3.52 -4.65
N CYS A 272 19.04 4.26 -5.76
CA CYS A 272 17.80 4.34 -6.53
C CYS A 272 17.53 3.05 -7.30
N LEU A 273 16.27 2.65 -7.29
CA LEU A 273 15.78 1.59 -8.17
C LEU A 273 15.89 2.07 -9.62
N HIS A 274 16.63 1.34 -10.45
CA HIS A 274 16.83 1.70 -11.86
C HIS A 274 17.22 0.50 -12.71
N VAL A 275 16.98 0.62 -14.00
CA VAL A 275 17.47 -0.34 -15.00
C VAL A 275 18.87 0.10 -15.45
N PRO A 276 19.89 -0.78 -15.42
CA PRO A 276 21.24 -0.44 -15.89
C PRO A 276 21.24 0.18 -17.29
N ASN A 277 22.06 1.22 -17.49
CA ASN A 277 22.20 1.97 -18.74
C ASN A 277 20.93 2.75 -19.18
N ARG A 278 20.00 3.02 -18.28
CA ARG A 278 18.88 3.93 -18.48
C ARG A 278 18.93 5.03 -17.43
N GLU A 279 18.43 6.21 -17.79
CA GLU A 279 18.20 7.27 -16.82
C GLU A 279 17.06 6.89 -15.89
N ASN A 280 17.12 7.38 -14.64
CA ASN A 280 16.03 7.23 -13.69
C ASN A 280 14.79 7.97 -14.19
N SER A 281 13.62 7.37 -13.97
CA SER A 281 12.33 7.99 -14.33
C SER A 281 11.82 8.85 -13.17
N PRO A 282 11.93 10.20 -13.26
CA PRO A 282 11.37 11.06 -12.23
C PRO A 282 9.84 11.08 -12.33
N ALA A 283 9.19 11.05 -11.19
CA ALA A 283 7.77 11.38 -11.07
C ALA A 283 7.57 12.13 -9.75
N ARG A 284 6.78 13.20 -9.75
CA ARG A 284 6.64 14.11 -8.61
C ARG A 284 8.00 14.63 -8.07
N LEU A 285 8.95 14.87 -8.97
CA LEU A 285 10.30 15.38 -8.65
C LEU A 285 11.13 14.46 -7.72
N GLN A 286 10.80 13.17 -7.68
CA GLN A 286 11.44 12.20 -6.82
C GLN A 286 11.74 10.88 -7.54
N TYR A 287 12.70 10.12 -7.01
CA TYR A 287 13.04 8.77 -7.41
C TYR A 287 12.56 7.75 -6.36
N VAL A 288 12.72 6.48 -6.67
CA VAL A 288 12.38 5.35 -5.80
C VAL A 288 13.65 4.71 -5.27
N LEU A 289 13.70 4.44 -3.99
CA LEU A 289 14.76 3.66 -3.36
C LEU A 289 14.66 2.17 -3.72
N ASP A 290 15.80 1.52 -3.93
CA ASP A 290 15.86 0.08 -4.15
C ASP A 290 15.69 -0.69 -2.83
N MET A 291 14.44 -0.91 -2.45
CA MET A 291 14.08 -1.63 -1.22
C MET A 291 14.39 -3.14 -1.27
N THR A 292 14.91 -3.68 -2.37
CA THR A 292 15.46 -5.05 -2.40
C THR A 292 16.78 -5.12 -1.65
N ARG A 293 17.52 -4.00 -1.57
CA ARG A 293 18.79 -3.86 -0.87
C ARG A 293 18.60 -3.79 0.65
N LYS A 294 19.38 -4.60 1.35
CA LYS A 294 19.36 -4.61 2.82
C LYS A 294 19.91 -3.31 3.42
N ASP A 295 21.00 -2.76 2.86
CA ASP A 295 21.63 -1.52 3.31
C ASP A 295 20.69 -0.32 3.20
N VAL A 296 19.89 -0.23 2.13
CA VAL A 296 18.84 0.79 1.96
C VAL A 296 17.78 0.65 3.06
N ARG A 297 17.21 -0.56 3.22
CA ARG A 297 16.20 -0.81 4.26
C ARG A 297 16.71 -0.52 5.66
N ASP A 298 17.93 -0.95 5.98
CA ASP A 298 18.54 -0.73 7.30
C ASP A 298 18.73 0.78 7.59
N ASN A 299 19.16 1.56 6.59
CA ASN A 299 19.33 3.00 6.74
C ASN A 299 17.98 3.71 7.00
N ILE A 300 16.99 3.47 6.14
CA ILE A 300 15.65 4.07 6.30
C ILE A 300 15.03 3.66 7.63
N PHE A 301 15.10 2.37 7.98
CA PHE A 301 14.62 1.88 9.27
C PHE A 301 15.33 2.58 10.44
N ALA A 302 16.64 2.72 10.41
CA ALA A 302 17.40 3.36 11.49
C ALA A 302 17.00 4.83 11.69
N GLN A 303 16.81 5.59 10.61
CA GLN A 303 16.35 6.97 10.65
C GLN A 303 14.93 7.07 11.27
N MET A 304 13.99 6.31 10.73
CA MET A 304 12.60 6.29 11.24
C MET A 304 12.54 5.80 12.69
N TYR A 305 13.27 4.72 13.01
CA TYR A 305 13.31 4.16 14.36
C TYR A 305 13.81 5.18 15.38
N LYS A 306 14.84 5.95 15.04
CA LYS A 306 15.35 7.02 15.90
C LYS A 306 14.26 8.04 16.23
N VAL A 307 13.59 8.58 15.22
CA VAL A 307 12.53 9.58 15.43
C VAL A 307 11.36 9.00 16.24
N LEU A 308 10.91 7.79 15.91
CA LEU A 308 9.75 7.17 16.55
C LEU A 308 10.03 6.69 17.97
N SER A 309 11.26 6.25 18.28
CA SER A 309 11.64 5.77 19.62
C SER A 309 11.97 6.89 20.59
N GLU A 310 12.47 8.03 20.10
CA GLU A 310 12.84 9.18 20.91
C GLU A 310 11.67 10.13 21.20
N ASN A 311 10.51 9.97 20.54
CA ASN A 311 9.38 10.88 20.61
C ASN A 311 8.06 10.15 20.85
N LYS A 312 7.14 10.79 21.56
CA LYS A 312 5.78 10.27 21.83
C LYS A 312 4.88 10.45 20.59
N ILE A 313 5.04 9.59 19.61
CA ILE A 313 4.26 9.59 18.37
C ILE A 313 3.22 8.45 18.44
N ASP A 314 1.94 8.78 18.28
CA ASP A 314 0.82 7.85 18.38
C ASP A 314 0.39 7.30 17.01
N TYR A 315 0.76 7.97 15.91
CA TYR A 315 0.30 7.66 14.56
C TYR A 315 1.35 7.99 13.51
N VAL A 316 1.49 7.13 12.51
CA VAL A 316 2.30 7.37 11.32
C VAL A 316 1.39 7.36 10.09
N LYS A 317 1.39 8.47 9.34
CA LYS A 317 0.88 8.52 7.98
C LYS A 317 2.00 8.06 7.05
N TRP A 318 1.88 6.86 6.51
CA TRP A 318 2.82 6.31 5.53
C TRP A 318 2.27 6.58 4.14
N ASP A 319 2.84 7.53 3.45
CA ASP A 319 2.39 7.98 2.13
C ASP A 319 3.12 7.26 0.99
N PHE A 320 2.56 7.31 -0.22
CA PHE A 320 3.13 6.69 -1.41
C PHE A 320 2.62 7.45 -2.66
N ASN A 321 3.33 8.52 -3.04
CA ASN A 321 2.80 9.52 -3.97
C ASN A 321 3.16 9.27 -5.44
N ARG A 322 3.93 8.25 -5.76
CA ARG A 322 4.25 7.89 -7.15
C ARG A 322 4.25 6.38 -7.36
N ASN A 323 4.09 5.97 -8.60
CA ASN A 323 4.26 4.57 -8.99
C ASN A 323 5.75 4.19 -9.04
N LEU A 324 6.04 2.89 -8.84
CA LEU A 324 7.32 2.31 -9.21
C LEU A 324 7.31 2.06 -10.71
N THR A 325 8.18 2.73 -11.45
CA THR A 325 8.24 2.66 -12.92
C THR A 325 9.32 1.70 -13.42
N GLU A 326 10.38 1.56 -12.67
CA GLU A 326 11.45 0.60 -12.91
C GLU A 326 11.03 -0.77 -12.32
N VAL A 327 11.35 -1.85 -13.04
CA VAL A 327 10.88 -3.21 -12.72
C VAL A 327 11.94 -4.10 -12.09
N GLY A 328 13.14 -3.60 -11.84
CA GLY A 328 14.22 -4.41 -11.28
C GLY A 328 15.27 -3.62 -10.53
N SER A 329 16.00 -4.31 -9.66
CA SER A 329 17.18 -3.78 -8.99
C SER A 329 18.42 -3.93 -9.88
N ALA A 330 19.27 -2.90 -9.94
CA ALA A 330 20.54 -2.97 -10.66
C ALA A 330 21.53 -3.99 -10.05
N LEU A 331 21.28 -4.45 -8.83
CA LEU A 331 22.10 -5.45 -8.14
C LEU A 331 21.58 -6.88 -8.27
N LEU A 332 20.38 -7.06 -8.75
CA LEU A 332 19.80 -8.38 -8.95
C LEU A 332 19.95 -8.83 -10.41
N PRO A 333 20.18 -10.12 -10.65
CA PRO A 333 20.17 -10.68 -12.00
C PRO A 333 18.74 -10.66 -12.56
N PRO A 334 18.57 -10.72 -13.89
CA PRO A 334 17.26 -10.60 -14.54
C PRO A 334 16.20 -11.61 -14.08
N GLU A 335 16.63 -12.74 -13.56
CA GLU A 335 15.76 -13.82 -13.06
C GLU A 335 15.32 -13.65 -11.59
N ARG A 336 15.63 -12.47 -10.97
CA ARG A 336 15.24 -12.15 -9.56
C ARG A 336 14.69 -10.76 -9.39
#